data_b2c966aa8bdc80ebca71f6c2bb12018b
#
_entry.id   b2c966aa8bdc80ebca71f6c2bb12018b
#
_cell.length_a   1.000
_cell.length_b   1.000
_cell.length_c   1.000
_cell.angle_alpha   90.00
_cell.angle_beta   90.00
_cell.angle_gamma   90.00
#
_symmetry.space_group_name_H-M   'P 1'
#
loop_
_entity.id
_entity.type
_entity.pdbx_description
1 polymer ?
#
loop_
_entity_poly.entity_id
_entity_poly.type
_entity_poly.pdbx_seq_one_letter_code
_entity_poly.pdbx_strand_id
1 'polypeptide(L)'
;KDQILEIYMNQIFLGNRAYGFAAASETYFGKPLKDVSIAEAAMLAGIPKFPSTANPIANFTRARDRQLHIIDRMQDNGFITAEQAAAAKQQELRIRPVNEASRVHAEYVAEMVRQMMFAQYGDDTYSRGLNVYTSIRAADQNAAYTALRAGILDYDRRQAYRGPERFIELPGNPKELDEAVDDALASHPDAGELLAAVVTRVDAQGRSASVMRRGGETVEIAADGLRAVASGLSAKAGPNIR
;
A
#
# COMPACT_ATOMS: atom_id res chain seq x y z
N LYS A 1 31.61 10.96 -4.07
CA LYS A 1 30.28 10.62 -4.66
C LYS A 1 29.83 9.25 -4.20
N ASP A 2 30.70 8.26 -4.16
CA ASP A 2 30.35 6.85 -3.82
C ASP A 2 29.77 6.72 -2.43
N GLN A 3 30.34 7.39 -1.42
CA GLN A 3 29.81 7.41 -0.07
C GLN A 3 28.39 8.03 0.03
N ILE A 4 28.11 9.06 -0.77
CA ILE A 4 26.78 9.66 -0.83
C ILE A 4 25.78 8.67 -1.44
N LEU A 5 26.17 7.98 -2.51
CA LEU A 5 25.35 6.98 -3.17
C LEU A 5 25.12 5.78 -2.25
N GLU A 6 26.13 5.33 -1.52
CA GLU A 6 26.03 4.25 -0.54
C GLU A 6 25.03 4.59 0.57
N ILE A 7 25.12 5.78 1.16
CA ILE A 7 24.17 6.25 2.18
C ILE A 7 22.77 6.31 1.60
N TYR A 8 22.61 6.89 0.40
CA TYR A 8 21.32 6.98 -0.27
C TYR A 8 20.70 5.61 -0.50
N MET A 9 21.46 4.68 -1.07
CA MET A 9 20.96 3.33 -1.37
C MET A 9 20.62 2.51 -0.12
N ASN A 10 21.24 2.80 1.01
CA ASN A 10 20.95 2.10 2.27
C ASN A 10 19.82 2.73 3.08
N GLN A 11 19.48 4.00 2.88
CA GLN A 11 18.54 4.71 3.75
C GLN A 11 17.24 5.14 3.09
N ILE A 12 17.20 5.20 1.75
CA ILE A 12 16.00 5.69 1.06
C ILE A 12 14.77 4.82 1.34
N PHE A 13 13.63 5.47 1.60
CA PHE A 13 12.36 4.78 1.75
C PHE A 13 11.82 4.34 0.40
N LEU A 14 11.47 3.07 0.26
CA LEU A 14 11.03 2.42 -0.97
C LEU A 14 9.63 1.78 -0.86
N GLY A 15 8.80 2.27 0.08
CA GLY A 15 7.46 1.73 0.31
C GLY A 15 7.47 0.44 1.13
N ASN A 16 6.30 -0.02 1.55
CA ASN A 16 6.11 -1.28 2.29
C ASN A 16 7.11 -1.50 3.45
N ARG A 17 7.44 -0.43 4.19
CA ARG A 17 8.41 -0.42 5.30
C ARG A 17 9.84 -0.81 4.89
N ALA A 18 10.16 -0.80 3.60
CA ALA A 18 11.51 -1.07 3.11
C ALA A 18 12.33 0.22 3.09
N TYR A 19 13.40 0.23 3.84
CA TYR A 19 14.43 1.28 3.83
C TYR A 19 15.70 0.71 3.23
N GLY A 20 16.18 1.33 2.17
CA GLY A 20 17.30 0.87 1.36
C GLY A 20 16.94 -0.21 0.34
N PHE A 21 17.76 -0.28 -0.73
CA PHE A 21 17.52 -1.16 -1.86
C PHE A 21 17.63 -2.64 -1.52
N ALA A 22 18.47 -3.01 -0.55
CA ALA A 22 18.59 -4.41 -0.10
C ALA A 22 17.28 -4.88 0.57
N ALA A 23 16.72 -4.07 1.48
CA ALA A 23 15.44 -4.38 2.12
C ALA A 23 14.29 -4.40 1.10
N ALA A 24 14.31 -3.50 0.12
CA ALA A 24 13.31 -3.45 -0.94
C ALA A 24 13.38 -4.70 -1.84
N SER A 25 14.58 -5.18 -2.19
CA SER A 25 14.77 -6.43 -2.95
C SER A 25 14.15 -7.63 -2.24
N GLU A 26 14.41 -7.79 -0.95
CA GLU A 26 13.79 -8.84 -0.14
C GLU A 26 12.27 -8.69 -0.04
N THR A 27 11.79 -7.45 0.13
CA THR A 27 10.36 -7.18 0.28
C THR A 27 9.59 -7.49 -1.00
N TYR A 28 10.08 -7.02 -2.15
CA TYR A 28 9.36 -7.13 -3.42
C TYR A 28 9.63 -8.40 -4.19
N PHE A 29 10.86 -8.97 -4.09
CA PHE A 29 11.27 -10.12 -4.89
C PHE A 29 11.66 -11.33 -4.05
N GLY A 30 11.87 -11.17 -2.74
CA GLY A 30 12.28 -12.26 -1.84
C GLY A 30 13.69 -12.77 -2.11
N LYS A 31 14.59 -11.90 -2.57
CA LYS A 31 15.98 -12.26 -2.90
C LYS A 31 16.97 -11.14 -2.53
N PRO A 32 18.25 -11.48 -2.31
CA PRO A 32 19.30 -10.52 -2.08
C PRO A 32 19.48 -9.56 -3.25
N LEU A 33 19.86 -8.31 -2.98
CA LEU A 33 20.06 -7.26 -4.00
C LEU A 33 21.05 -7.66 -5.11
N LYS A 34 22.07 -8.44 -4.78
CA LYS A 34 23.07 -8.92 -5.75
C LYS A 34 22.50 -9.86 -6.82
N ASP A 35 21.35 -10.48 -6.54
CA ASP A 35 20.72 -11.51 -7.39
C ASP A 35 19.55 -10.96 -8.21
N VAL A 36 19.31 -9.63 -8.16
CA VAL A 36 18.26 -8.99 -8.96
C VAL A 36 18.65 -8.90 -10.42
N SER A 37 17.69 -9.15 -11.30
CA SER A 37 17.85 -8.96 -12.74
C SER A 37 17.85 -7.47 -13.11
N ILE A 38 18.23 -7.14 -14.36
CA ILE A 38 18.14 -5.77 -14.89
C ILE A 38 16.70 -5.24 -14.78
N ALA A 39 15.70 -6.06 -15.08
CA ALA A 39 14.29 -5.68 -15.00
C ALA A 39 13.87 -5.36 -13.55
N GLU A 40 14.30 -6.16 -12.58
CA GLU A 40 14.02 -5.94 -11.17
C GLU A 40 14.76 -4.72 -10.61
N ALA A 41 16.02 -4.55 -11.00
CA ALA A 41 16.82 -3.37 -10.64
C ALA A 41 16.17 -2.08 -11.16
N ALA A 42 15.69 -2.09 -12.41
CA ALA A 42 14.95 -0.96 -13.00
C ALA A 42 13.62 -0.70 -12.28
N MET A 43 12.91 -1.75 -11.85
CA MET A 43 11.71 -1.61 -11.02
C MET A 43 12.03 -0.90 -9.70
N LEU A 44 13.05 -1.36 -8.97
CA LEU A 44 13.47 -0.74 -7.70
C LEU A 44 13.90 0.72 -7.90
N ALA A 45 14.64 1.02 -8.97
CA ALA A 45 15.08 2.38 -9.28
C ALA A 45 13.90 3.33 -9.62
N GLY A 46 12.77 2.79 -10.02
CA GLY A 46 11.54 3.56 -10.28
C GLY A 46 10.78 3.99 -9.03
N ILE A 47 10.92 3.27 -7.90
CA ILE A 47 10.12 3.46 -6.68
C ILE A 47 10.39 4.79 -5.95
N PRO A 48 11.63 5.34 -5.86
CA PRO A 48 11.91 6.54 -5.07
C PRO A 48 11.03 7.75 -5.38
N LYS A 49 10.52 7.85 -6.60
CA LYS A 49 9.67 8.98 -7.00
C LYS A 49 8.29 8.95 -6.31
N PHE A 50 7.73 7.74 -6.09
CA PHE A 50 6.40 7.53 -5.52
C PHE A 50 6.37 6.24 -4.68
N PRO A 51 7.09 6.19 -3.55
CA PRO A 51 7.33 4.95 -2.82
C PRO A 51 6.06 4.33 -2.24
N SER A 52 5.07 5.13 -1.91
CA SER A 52 3.81 4.64 -1.32
C SER A 52 2.76 4.25 -2.37
N THR A 53 2.78 4.87 -3.56
CA THR A 53 1.69 4.75 -4.55
C THR A 53 2.11 4.07 -5.85
N ALA A 54 3.39 4.07 -6.20
CA ALA A 54 3.90 3.46 -7.44
C ALA A 54 4.97 2.38 -7.19
N ASN A 55 4.84 1.64 -6.09
CA ASN A 55 5.59 0.42 -5.87
C ASN A 55 4.83 -0.79 -6.44
N PRO A 56 5.49 -1.92 -6.73
CA PRO A 56 4.87 -3.03 -7.45
C PRO A 56 3.77 -3.78 -6.67
N ILE A 57 3.65 -3.57 -5.37
CA ILE A 57 2.56 -4.11 -4.54
C ILE A 57 1.35 -3.18 -4.56
N ALA A 58 1.57 -1.86 -4.45
CA ALA A 58 0.48 -0.88 -4.37
C ALA A 58 -0.19 -0.64 -5.74
N ASN A 59 0.61 -0.53 -6.81
CA ASN A 59 0.11 -0.35 -8.18
C ASN A 59 1.13 -0.89 -9.17
N PHE A 60 0.94 -2.15 -9.57
CA PHE A 60 1.86 -2.82 -10.48
C PHE A 60 1.95 -2.15 -11.85
N THR A 61 0.84 -1.70 -12.41
CA THR A 61 0.81 -1.06 -13.73
C THR A 61 1.65 0.21 -13.74
N ARG A 62 1.44 1.10 -12.77
CA ARG A 62 2.21 2.34 -12.64
C ARG A 62 3.70 2.09 -12.36
N ALA A 63 4.00 1.10 -11.52
CA ALA A 63 5.38 0.67 -11.26
C ALA A 63 6.03 0.10 -12.53
N ARG A 64 5.29 -0.65 -13.34
CA ARG A 64 5.75 -1.21 -14.62
C ARG A 64 6.05 -0.12 -15.65
N ASP A 65 5.19 0.87 -15.79
CA ASP A 65 5.42 2.00 -16.70
C ASP A 65 6.70 2.76 -16.33
N ARG A 66 6.92 2.98 -15.04
CA ARG A 66 8.15 3.56 -14.53
C ARG A 66 9.37 2.69 -14.82
N GLN A 67 9.27 1.39 -14.60
CA GLN A 67 10.33 0.44 -14.90
C GLN A 67 10.74 0.49 -16.38
N LEU A 68 9.77 0.46 -17.29
CA LEU A 68 10.03 0.55 -18.74
C LEU A 68 10.78 1.83 -19.08
N HIS A 69 10.34 2.98 -18.52
CA HIS A 69 11.05 4.24 -18.69
C HIS A 69 12.50 4.18 -18.15
N ILE A 70 12.73 3.55 -17.00
CA ILE A 70 14.09 3.40 -16.44
C ILE A 70 14.97 2.52 -17.34
N ILE A 71 14.43 1.42 -17.88
CA ILE A 71 15.14 0.55 -18.82
C ILE A 71 15.58 1.34 -20.06
N ASP A 72 14.70 2.19 -20.62
CA ASP A 72 15.06 3.07 -21.74
C ASP A 72 16.20 4.01 -21.37
N ARG A 73 16.11 4.65 -20.20
CA ARG A 73 17.18 5.54 -19.72
C ARG A 73 18.50 4.83 -19.45
N MET A 74 18.46 3.56 -18.99
CA MET A 74 19.68 2.76 -18.81
C MET A 74 20.35 2.46 -20.16
N GLN A 75 19.56 2.18 -21.19
CA GLN A 75 20.05 1.97 -22.55
C GLN A 75 20.60 3.27 -23.13
N ASP A 76 19.86 4.38 -23.07
CA ASP A 76 20.26 5.69 -23.61
C ASP A 76 21.58 6.18 -23.01
N ASN A 77 21.84 5.88 -21.73
CA ASN A 77 23.07 6.25 -21.04
C ASN A 77 24.20 5.20 -21.18
N GLY A 78 23.99 4.14 -21.95
CA GLY A 78 25.00 3.12 -22.22
C GLY A 78 25.31 2.16 -21.07
N PHE A 79 24.44 2.10 -20.05
CA PHE A 79 24.60 1.15 -18.93
C PHE A 79 24.24 -0.29 -19.32
N ILE A 80 23.34 -0.46 -20.30
CA ILE A 80 22.93 -1.76 -20.84
C ILE A 80 22.87 -1.70 -22.38
N THR A 81 23.03 -2.87 -23.03
CA THR A 81 22.87 -2.97 -24.49
C THR A 81 21.41 -2.95 -24.91
N ALA A 82 21.14 -2.73 -26.21
CA ALA A 82 19.79 -2.80 -26.75
C ALA A 82 19.15 -4.19 -26.58
N GLU A 83 19.95 -5.26 -26.70
CA GLU A 83 19.49 -6.64 -26.48
C GLU A 83 19.12 -6.89 -25.02
N GLN A 84 19.93 -6.40 -24.07
CA GLN A 84 19.64 -6.46 -22.63
C GLN A 84 18.38 -5.67 -22.29
N ALA A 85 18.20 -4.49 -22.86
CA ALA A 85 17.00 -3.68 -22.67
C ALA A 85 15.74 -4.40 -23.19
N ALA A 86 15.81 -4.99 -24.40
CA ALA A 86 14.71 -5.74 -24.97
C ALA A 86 14.32 -6.96 -24.09
N ALA A 87 15.32 -7.72 -23.65
CA ALA A 87 15.10 -8.85 -22.74
C ALA A 87 14.50 -8.42 -21.40
N ALA A 88 15.01 -7.34 -20.80
CA ALA A 88 14.47 -6.81 -19.54
C ALA A 88 13.04 -6.30 -19.66
N LYS A 89 12.65 -5.70 -20.78
CA LYS A 89 11.28 -5.27 -21.05
C LYS A 89 10.31 -6.44 -21.21
N GLN A 90 10.77 -7.58 -21.70
CA GLN A 90 9.93 -8.79 -21.86
C GLN A 90 9.88 -9.65 -20.61
N GLN A 91 10.80 -9.45 -19.67
CA GLN A 91 10.86 -10.24 -18.46
C GLN A 91 9.59 -10.06 -17.62
N GLU A 92 8.91 -11.17 -17.33
CA GLU A 92 7.83 -11.20 -16.37
C GLU A 92 8.40 -11.11 -14.95
N LEU A 93 7.88 -10.15 -14.18
CA LEU A 93 8.30 -9.94 -12.79
C LEU A 93 7.40 -10.71 -11.84
N ARG A 94 8.01 -11.51 -10.99
CA ARG A 94 7.32 -12.18 -9.89
C ARG A 94 7.45 -11.33 -8.64
N ILE A 95 6.38 -10.59 -8.34
CA ILE A 95 6.29 -9.82 -7.11
C ILE A 95 5.89 -10.76 -5.97
N ARG A 96 6.63 -10.70 -4.87
CA ARG A 96 6.31 -11.48 -3.68
C ARG A 96 4.95 -11.02 -3.13
N PRO A 97 3.94 -11.90 -3.04
CA PRO A 97 2.67 -11.52 -2.47
C PRO A 97 2.86 -11.12 -1.00
N VAL A 98 2.19 -10.05 -0.58
CA VAL A 98 2.05 -9.77 0.85
C VAL A 98 1.19 -10.90 1.42
N ASN A 99 1.81 -11.81 2.15
CA ASN A 99 1.10 -12.93 2.72
C ASN A 99 0.33 -12.47 3.97
N GLU A 100 -0.81 -11.81 3.75
CA GLU A 100 -1.69 -11.39 4.84
C GLU A 100 -2.25 -12.58 5.63
N ALA A 101 -2.41 -13.72 4.96
CA ALA A 101 -2.96 -14.93 5.58
C ALA A 101 -2.05 -15.53 6.68
N SER A 102 -0.74 -15.25 6.64
CA SER A 102 0.20 -15.68 7.68
C SER A 102 0.51 -14.59 8.72
N ARG A 103 -0.12 -13.41 8.58
CA ARG A 103 0.09 -12.31 9.51
C ARG A 103 -0.67 -12.59 10.81
N VAL A 104 0.06 -12.70 11.89
CA VAL A 104 -0.53 -12.70 13.23
C VAL A 104 -0.80 -11.24 13.62
N HIS A 105 -2.05 -10.88 13.84
CA HIS A 105 -2.43 -9.53 14.26
C HIS A 105 -2.09 -9.30 15.75
N ALA A 106 -0.80 -9.20 16.03
CA ALA A 106 -0.26 -9.09 17.38
C ALA A 106 0.56 -7.81 17.61
N GLU A 107 0.31 -6.77 16.80
CA GLU A 107 1.04 -5.50 16.87
C GLU A 107 0.96 -4.85 18.27
N TYR A 108 -0.21 -4.89 18.90
CA TYR A 108 -0.40 -4.38 20.26
C TYR A 108 0.37 -5.22 21.31
N VAL A 109 0.38 -6.53 21.15
CA VAL A 109 1.17 -7.42 22.00
C VAL A 109 2.66 -7.16 21.84
N ALA A 110 3.11 -6.99 20.59
CA ALA A 110 4.51 -6.65 20.30
C ALA A 110 4.90 -5.32 20.94
N GLU A 111 4.03 -4.31 20.90
CA GLU A 111 4.28 -3.01 21.55
C GLU A 111 4.30 -3.13 23.09
N MET A 112 3.42 -3.89 23.69
CA MET A 112 3.46 -4.17 25.13
C MET A 112 4.77 -4.83 25.52
N VAL A 113 5.21 -5.84 24.76
CA VAL A 113 6.50 -6.51 24.99
C VAL A 113 7.66 -5.53 24.82
N ARG A 114 7.64 -4.69 23.78
CA ARG A 114 8.67 -3.66 23.57
C ARG A 114 8.79 -2.73 24.79
N GLN A 115 7.66 -2.25 25.32
CA GLN A 115 7.64 -1.37 26.49
C GLN A 115 8.19 -2.07 27.74
N MET A 116 7.83 -3.33 27.98
CA MET A 116 8.35 -4.13 29.09
C MET A 116 9.86 -4.34 28.99
N MET A 117 10.34 -4.66 27.78
CA MET A 117 11.77 -4.86 27.52
C MET A 117 12.55 -3.55 27.68
N PHE A 118 12.00 -2.45 27.16
CA PHE A 118 12.62 -1.13 27.30
C PHE A 118 12.70 -0.68 28.77
N ALA A 119 11.66 -0.94 29.56
CA ALA A 119 11.66 -0.64 30.98
C ALA A 119 12.73 -1.41 31.73
N GLN A 120 13.09 -2.62 31.28
CA GLN A 120 14.07 -3.47 31.91
C GLN A 120 15.51 -3.24 31.41
N TYR A 121 15.70 -2.99 30.12
CA TYR A 121 17.02 -2.98 29.47
C TYR A 121 17.39 -1.61 28.85
N GLY A 122 16.48 -0.64 28.84
CA GLY A 122 16.70 0.66 28.20
C GLY A 122 17.06 0.52 26.72
N ASP A 123 18.04 1.30 26.28
CA ASP A 123 18.51 1.32 24.88
C ASP A 123 19.11 0.00 24.41
N ASP A 124 19.59 -0.83 25.33
CA ASP A 124 20.07 -2.18 25.01
C ASP A 124 19.01 -3.08 24.39
N THR A 125 17.73 -2.78 24.59
CA THR A 125 16.60 -3.47 23.96
C THR A 125 16.74 -3.54 22.45
N TYR A 126 17.29 -2.50 21.83
CA TYR A 126 17.40 -2.38 20.37
C TYR A 126 18.74 -2.88 19.80
N SER A 127 19.76 -3.00 20.64
CA SER A 127 21.12 -3.33 20.20
C SER A 127 21.55 -4.77 20.51
N ARG A 128 20.98 -5.41 21.53
CA ARG A 128 21.41 -6.74 22.01
C ARG A 128 20.85 -7.93 21.23
N GLY A 129 19.92 -7.72 20.28
CA GLY A 129 19.31 -8.81 19.52
C GLY A 129 18.52 -9.79 20.41
N LEU A 130 17.74 -9.28 21.33
CA LEU A 130 16.99 -10.09 22.32
C LEU A 130 15.85 -10.85 21.62
N ASN A 131 15.70 -12.14 21.95
CA ASN A 131 14.56 -12.94 21.55
C ASN A 131 13.58 -13.05 22.72
N VAL A 132 12.32 -12.64 22.49
CA VAL A 132 11.26 -12.68 23.51
C VAL A 132 10.22 -13.72 23.14
N TYR A 133 10.07 -14.73 23.99
CA TYR A 133 9.08 -15.78 23.82
C TYR A 133 7.83 -15.43 24.62
N THR A 134 6.68 -15.41 23.93
CA THR A 134 5.38 -15.13 24.54
C THR A 134 4.50 -16.37 24.58
N SER A 135 3.45 -16.33 25.40
CA SER A 135 2.42 -17.40 25.43
C SER A 135 1.34 -17.24 24.35
N ILE A 136 1.46 -16.26 23.45
CA ILE A 136 0.48 -16.01 22.40
C ILE A 136 0.51 -17.15 21.38
N ARG A 137 -0.66 -17.71 21.09
CA ARG A 137 -0.85 -18.70 20.04
C ARG A 137 -1.48 -18.01 18.83
N ALA A 138 -0.86 -18.16 17.65
CA ALA A 138 -1.29 -17.49 16.43
C ALA A 138 -2.77 -17.74 16.07
N ALA A 139 -3.24 -18.98 16.26
CA ALA A 139 -4.63 -19.35 15.97
C ALA A 139 -5.61 -18.61 16.90
N ASP A 140 -5.33 -18.56 18.20
CA ASP A 140 -6.20 -17.91 19.19
C ASP A 140 -6.19 -16.38 18.99
N GLN A 141 -5.02 -15.81 18.69
CA GLN A 141 -4.89 -14.38 18.40
C GLN A 141 -5.69 -13.98 17.15
N ASN A 142 -5.59 -14.75 16.08
CA ASN A 142 -6.33 -14.46 14.85
C ASN A 142 -7.85 -14.65 15.05
N ALA A 143 -8.29 -15.66 15.82
CA ALA A 143 -9.70 -15.84 16.15
C ALA A 143 -10.24 -14.66 16.98
N ALA A 144 -9.49 -14.21 17.99
CA ALA A 144 -9.85 -13.06 18.80
C ALA A 144 -9.90 -11.77 17.98
N TYR A 145 -8.93 -11.54 17.11
CA TYR A 145 -8.89 -10.39 16.20
C TYR A 145 -10.12 -10.35 15.28
N THR A 146 -10.45 -11.48 14.64
CA THR A 146 -11.61 -11.59 13.76
C THR A 146 -12.92 -11.35 14.51
N ALA A 147 -13.08 -11.95 15.68
CA ALA A 147 -14.27 -11.77 16.51
C ALA A 147 -14.45 -10.33 17.00
N LEU A 148 -13.37 -9.69 17.45
CA LEU A 148 -13.37 -8.29 17.86
C LEU A 148 -13.75 -7.35 16.71
N ARG A 149 -13.15 -7.53 15.53
CA ARG A 149 -13.49 -6.74 14.34
C ARG A 149 -14.96 -6.89 13.95
N ALA A 150 -15.44 -8.13 13.86
CA ALA A 150 -16.85 -8.39 13.55
C ALA A 150 -17.78 -7.69 14.54
N GLY A 151 -17.49 -7.78 15.83
CA GLY A 151 -18.27 -7.11 16.87
C GLY A 151 -18.28 -5.58 16.76
N ILE A 152 -17.12 -4.98 16.44
CA ILE A 152 -17.00 -3.53 16.23
C ILE A 152 -17.77 -3.09 14.98
N LEU A 153 -17.66 -3.81 13.87
CA LEU A 153 -18.38 -3.51 12.63
C LEU A 153 -19.89 -3.65 12.80
N ASP A 154 -20.33 -4.68 13.53
CA ASP A 154 -21.76 -4.86 13.85
C ASP A 154 -22.30 -3.76 14.77
N TYR A 155 -21.48 -3.28 15.69
CA TYR A 155 -21.83 -2.13 16.52
C TYR A 155 -21.93 -0.87 15.66
N ASP A 156 -20.94 -0.59 14.80
CA ASP A 156 -20.90 0.60 13.96
C ASP A 156 -22.07 0.66 12.96
N ARG A 157 -22.46 -0.47 12.36
CA ARG A 157 -23.62 -0.57 11.47
C ARG A 157 -24.94 -0.18 12.14
N ARG A 158 -25.04 -0.27 13.46
CA ARG A 158 -26.22 0.15 14.24
C ARG A 158 -26.21 1.63 14.56
N GLN A 159 -25.12 2.32 14.33
CA GLN A 159 -24.99 3.77 14.52
C GLN A 159 -25.40 4.52 13.25
N ALA A 160 -25.71 5.80 13.40
CA ALA A 160 -25.95 6.66 12.25
C ALA A 160 -24.63 6.88 11.45
N TYR A 161 -24.77 6.93 10.13
CA TYR A 161 -23.63 7.26 9.28
C TYR A 161 -23.05 8.64 9.59
N ARG A 162 -21.76 8.71 9.84
CA ARG A 162 -21.06 9.90 10.29
C ARG A 162 -20.51 10.79 9.17
N GLY A 163 -20.72 10.41 7.92
CA GLY A 163 -20.20 11.09 6.75
C GLY A 163 -18.88 10.48 6.23
N PRO A 164 -18.37 11.00 5.11
CA PRO A 164 -17.09 10.60 4.57
C PRO A 164 -15.94 11.13 5.45
N GLU A 165 -14.82 10.44 5.47
CA GLU A 165 -13.65 10.85 6.27
C GLU A 165 -13.02 12.14 5.74
N ARG A 166 -13.07 12.36 4.42
CA ARG A 166 -12.48 13.52 3.77
C ARG A 166 -13.17 13.83 2.45
N PHE A 167 -13.14 15.12 2.07
CA PHE A 167 -13.51 15.59 0.73
C PHE A 167 -12.27 15.91 -0.08
N ILE A 168 -12.28 15.58 -1.36
CA ILE A 168 -11.21 15.91 -2.30
C ILE A 168 -11.81 16.53 -3.57
N GLU A 169 -11.07 17.43 -4.19
CA GLU A 169 -11.40 17.95 -5.52
C GLU A 169 -10.95 16.94 -6.58
N LEU A 170 -11.89 16.56 -7.46
CA LEU A 170 -11.62 15.61 -8.52
C LEU A 170 -11.30 16.37 -9.83
N PRO A 171 -10.11 16.16 -10.42
CA PRO A 171 -9.79 16.75 -11.70
C PRO A 171 -10.67 16.16 -12.83
N GLY A 172 -10.96 16.95 -13.87
CA GLY A 172 -11.75 16.50 -15.01
C GLY A 172 -10.96 15.64 -16.00
N ASN A 173 -9.65 15.62 -15.90
CA ASN A 173 -8.78 14.81 -16.76
C ASN A 173 -8.62 13.39 -16.20
N PRO A 174 -8.93 12.32 -16.96
CA PRO A 174 -8.82 10.95 -16.45
C PRO A 174 -7.43 10.56 -15.91
N LYS A 175 -6.34 11.04 -16.52
CA LYS A 175 -4.98 10.73 -16.05
C LYS A 175 -4.63 11.40 -14.72
N GLU A 176 -5.13 12.62 -14.53
CA GLU A 176 -4.96 13.36 -13.29
C GLU A 176 -5.89 12.83 -12.19
N LEU A 177 -7.03 12.24 -12.59
CA LEU A 177 -7.98 11.63 -11.65
C LEU A 177 -7.35 10.45 -10.91
N ASP A 178 -6.67 9.54 -11.61
CA ASP A 178 -6.02 8.39 -11.00
C ASP A 178 -4.93 8.84 -10.00
N GLU A 179 -4.13 9.85 -10.37
CA GLU A 179 -3.11 10.41 -9.48
C GLU A 179 -3.73 11.07 -8.23
N ALA A 180 -4.79 11.85 -8.41
CA ALA A 180 -5.48 12.53 -7.32
C ALA A 180 -6.12 11.53 -6.34
N VAL A 181 -6.70 10.44 -6.85
CA VAL A 181 -7.26 9.36 -6.03
C VAL A 181 -6.15 8.61 -5.28
N ASP A 182 -5.06 8.25 -5.96
CA ASP A 182 -3.92 7.57 -5.33
C ASP A 182 -3.30 8.42 -4.21
N ASP A 183 -3.14 9.71 -4.43
CA ASP A 183 -2.59 10.65 -3.44
C ASP A 183 -3.55 10.83 -2.26
N ALA A 184 -4.86 10.94 -2.51
CA ALA A 184 -5.86 11.03 -1.44
C ALA A 184 -5.90 9.77 -0.57
N LEU A 185 -5.79 8.59 -1.18
CA LEU A 185 -5.80 7.30 -0.49
C LEU A 185 -4.44 6.91 0.12
N ALA A 186 -3.37 7.67 -0.14
CA ALA A 186 -2.05 7.38 0.44
C ALA A 186 -2.05 7.40 1.97
N SER A 187 -2.85 8.29 2.58
CA SER A 187 -3.01 8.40 4.04
C SER A 187 -4.16 7.55 4.62
N HIS A 188 -4.93 6.86 3.77
CA HIS A 188 -6.09 6.04 4.15
C HIS A 188 -5.89 4.60 3.63
N PRO A 189 -5.03 3.80 4.29
CA PRO A 189 -4.79 2.43 3.86
C PRO A 189 -6.03 1.54 4.09
N ASP A 190 -6.15 0.51 3.27
CA ASP A 190 -7.12 -0.55 3.52
C ASP A 190 -6.91 -1.17 4.92
N ALA A 191 -7.99 -1.53 5.59
CA ALA A 191 -7.96 -2.12 6.93
C ALA A 191 -8.73 -3.44 6.95
N GLY A 192 -8.07 -4.52 6.56
CA GLY A 192 -8.68 -5.84 6.39
C GLY A 192 -9.73 -5.81 5.28
N GLU A 193 -10.99 -6.15 5.63
CA GLU A 193 -12.13 -6.13 4.71
C GLU A 193 -12.68 -4.72 4.41
N LEU A 194 -12.23 -3.70 5.12
CA LEU A 194 -12.58 -2.31 4.83
C LEU A 194 -11.60 -1.75 3.80
N LEU A 195 -12.11 -1.48 2.62
CA LEU A 195 -11.33 -1.01 1.49
C LEU A 195 -11.55 0.49 1.31
N ALA A 196 -10.46 1.25 1.31
CA ALA A 196 -10.51 2.68 1.09
C ALA A 196 -10.82 3.00 -0.38
N ALA A 197 -11.74 3.92 -0.61
CA ALA A 197 -12.11 4.35 -1.95
C ALA A 197 -12.57 5.81 -1.97
N VAL A 198 -12.46 6.43 -3.13
CA VAL A 198 -13.00 7.77 -3.41
C VAL A 198 -14.28 7.63 -4.22
N VAL A 199 -15.35 8.27 -3.78
CA VAL A 199 -16.59 8.33 -4.56
C VAL A 199 -16.40 9.31 -5.72
N THR A 200 -16.46 8.79 -6.94
CA THR A 200 -16.26 9.59 -8.16
C THR A 200 -17.57 10.03 -8.78
N ARG A 201 -18.64 9.26 -8.61
CA ARG A 201 -19.96 9.56 -9.11
C ARG A 201 -21.06 8.97 -8.23
N VAL A 202 -22.17 9.67 -8.12
CA VAL A 202 -23.42 9.17 -7.53
C VAL A 202 -24.53 9.37 -8.55
N ASP A 203 -25.43 8.39 -8.72
CA ASP A 203 -26.56 8.57 -9.63
C ASP A 203 -27.54 9.63 -9.08
N ALA A 204 -28.34 10.23 -9.98
CA ALA A 204 -29.24 11.33 -9.63
C ALA A 204 -30.29 10.97 -8.57
N GLN A 205 -30.55 9.69 -8.37
CA GLN A 205 -31.52 9.16 -7.41
C GLN A 205 -30.87 8.54 -6.18
N GLY A 206 -29.51 8.58 -6.07
CA GLY A 206 -28.77 8.01 -4.96
C GLY A 206 -28.86 6.49 -4.84
N ARG A 207 -29.16 5.79 -5.95
CA ARG A 207 -29.34 4.34 -5.97
C ARG A 207 -28.08 3.57 -6.33
N SER A 208 -27.10 4.23 -6.93
CA SER A 208 -25.78 3.68 -7.16
C SER A 208 -24.69 4.73 -6.97
N ALA A 209 -23.51 4.28 -6.63
CA ALA A 209 -22.32 5.10 -6.52
C ALA A 209 -21.15 4.40 -7.20
N SER A 210 -20.39 5.14 -8.01
CA SER A 210 -19.12 4.66 -8.54
C SER A 210 -18.01 5.12 -7.61
N VAL A 211 -17.20 4.20 -7.17
CA VAL A 211 -16.03 4.47 -6.32
C VAL A 211 -14.77 4.02 -7.03
N MET A 212 -13.71 4.77 -6.83
CA MET A 212 -12.38 4.43 -7.35
C MET A 212 -11.46 4.10 -6.20
N ARG A 213 -10.80 2.96 -6.29
CA ARG A 213 -9.78 2.49 -5.37
C ARG A 213 -8.39 2.88 -5.87
N ARG A 214 -7.41 2.74 -5.00
CA ARG A 214 -6.01 2.91 -5.37
C ARG A 214 -5.65 2.01 -6.56
N GLY A 215 -4.92 2.56 -7.52
CA GLY A 215 -4.56 1.86 -8.75
C GLY A 215 -5.60 1.96 -9.87
N GLY A 216 -6.61 2.84 -9.74
CA GLY A 216 -7.60 3.12 -10.79
C GLY A 216 -8.72 2.08 -10.89
N GLU A 217 -8.79 1.09 -9.98
CA GLU A 217 -9.89 0.14 -9.95
C GLU A 217 -11.21 0.84 -9.63
N THR A 218 -12.16 0.77 -10.55
CA THR A 218 -13.51 1.35 -10.36
C THR A 218 -14.50 0.26 -10.00
N VAL A 219 -15.24 0.47 -8.91
CA VAL A 219 -16.29 -0.42 -8.41
C VAL A 219 -17.61 0.32 -8.38
N GLU A 220 -18.68 -0.32 -8.85
CA GLU A 220 -20.03 0.21 -8.73
C GLU A 220 -20.75 -0.42 -7.53
N ILE A 221 -21.21 0.43 -6.62
CA ILE A 221 -21.97 0.01 -5.42
C ILE A 221 -23.44 0.25 -5.70
N ALA A 222 -24.23 -0.83 -5.73
CA ALA A 222 -25.66 -0.79 -5.93
C ALA A 222 -26.44 -0.44 -4.64
N ALA A 223 -27.74 -0.17 -4.78
CA ALA A 223 -28.63 0.31 -3.72
C ALA A 223 -28.54 -0.47 -2.39
N ASP A 224 -28.40 -1.79 -2.43
CA ASP A 224 -28.29 -2.61 -1.23
C ASP A 224 -27.00 -2.33 -0.43
N GLY A 225 -25.90 -2.07 -1.13
CA GLY A 225 -24.61 -1.69 -0.52
C GLY A 225 -24.62 -0.27 0.05
N LEU A 226 -25.54 0.59 -0.43
CA LEU A 226 -25.63 1.98 0.00
C LEU A 226 -26.61 2.21 1.17
N ARG A 227 -27.31 1.17 1.67
CA ARG A 227 -28.32 1.31 2.73
C ARG A 227 -27.80 2.04 3.98
N ALA A 228 -26.57 1.73 4.38
CA ALA A 228 -25.98 2.33 5.58
C ALA A 228 -25.66 3.82 5.41
N VAL A 229 -25.48 4.29 4.18
CA VAL A 229 -25.03 5.66 3.85
C VAL A 229 -26.10 6.47 3.11
N ALA A 230 -27.30 5.89 2.88
CA ALA A 230 -28.34 6.47 2.05
C ALA A 230 -28.78 7.87 2.51
N SER A 231 -28.78 8.14 3.81
CA SER A 231 -29.09 9.47 4.37
C SER A 231 -28.03 10.53 4.05
N GLY A 232 -26.78 10.12 3.79
CA GLY A 232 -25.68 11.00 3.42
C GLY A 232 -25.53 11.22 1.91
N LEU A 233 -26.15 10.38 1.08
CA LEU A 233 -26.09 10.42 -0.38
C LEU A 233 -27.22 11.33 -0.94
N SER A 234 -27.37 12.55 -0.47
CA SER A 234 -28.36 13.45 -1.06
C SER A 234 -27.88 14.05 -2.37
N ALA A 235 -28.78 14.09 -3.38
CA ALA A 235 -28.50 14.64 -4.71
C ALA A 235 -28.13 16.14 -4.73
N LYS A 236 -28.30 16.86 -3.62
CA LYS A 236 -28.01 18.29 -3.50
C LYS A 236 -26.55 18.60 -3.17
N ALA A 237 -25.80 17.63 -2.74
CA ALA A 237 -24.40 17.81 -2.47
C ALA A 237 -23.62 17.56 -3.78
N GLY A 238 -22.79 18.49 -4.23
CA GLY A 238 -22.01 18.43 -5.47
C GLY A 238 -21.19 17.13 -5.62
N PRO A 239 -20.58 16.85 -6.78
CA PRO A 239 -19.90 15.59 -7.07
C PRO A 239 -18.77 15.25 -6.10
N ASN A 240 -18.27 16.22 -5.35
CA ASN A 240 -17.14 16.09 -4.43
C ASN A 240 -17.51 15.77 -2.98
N ILE A 241 -18.75 15.40 -2.71
CA ILE A 241 -19.27 15.31 -1.34
C ILE A 241 -19.49 13.86 -0.91
N ARG A 242 -18.73 12.86 -1.45
CA ARG A 242 -19.31 11.56 -1.14
C ARG A 242 -18.31 10.46 -1.06
#